data_3aac72629cf9ff051e82bbc0cc255584
#
_entry.id   3aac72629cf9ff051e82bbc0cc255584
#
_cell.length_a   1.000
_cell.length_b   1.000
_cell.length_c   1.000
_cell.angle_alpha   90.00
_cell.angle_beta   90.00
_cell.angle_gamma   90.00
#
_symmetry.space_group_name_H-M   'P 1'
#
loop_
_entity.id
_entity.type
_entity.pdbx_description
1 polymer ?
#
loop_
_entity_poly.entity_id
_entity_poly.type
_entity_poly.pdbx_seq_one_letter_code
_entity_poly.pdbx_strand_id
1 'polypeptide(L)'
;LAGDEGDFSRPVDCSWTFLASNPDGVTSSCGAHIRREAPLKNPQQFDYIVICGGLLHRGDVLSDELKTFLHEAASANITLIGLCTGALILARAGLMTGRRCCISWFHYQELEAEQTGVIPVADQLFVVDGNRITCSGGVASADLAAWIIENHFGRAKAQKSLHILSADQARLPSNPQPH
;
A
#
# COMPACT_ATOMS: atom_id res chain seq x y z
N LEU A 1 17.41 -0.57 -1.71
CA LEU A 1 17.96 -0.35 -3.06
C LEU A 1 18.13 1.14 -3.40
N ALA A 2 17.31 2.03 -2.85
CA ALA A 2 17.37 3.46 -3.12
C ALA A 2 18.55 4.17 -2.43
N GLY A 3 19.09 3.60 -1.36
CA GLY A 3 19.89 4.31 -0.40
C GLY A 3 21.38 4.41 -0.71
N ASP A 4 21.98 3.48 -1.41
CA ASP A 4 23.43 3.43 -1.52
C ASP A 4 23.95 3.73 -2.93
N GLU A 5 24.87 4.67 -3.06
CA GLU A 5 25.55 4.97 -4.34
C GLU A 5 26.68 3.96 -4.65
N GLY A 6 27.20 3.28 -3.63
CA GLY A 6 28.35 2.39 -3.79
C GLY A 6 28.06 0.90 -3.61
N ASP A 7 26.99 0.53 -2.92
CA ASP A 7 26.63 -0.88 -2.66
C ASP A 7 25.16 -1.13 -3.03
N PHE A 8 24.93 -1.74 -4.17
CA PHE A 8 23.60 -1.94 -4.75
C PHE A 8 22.75 -2.99 -4.04
N SER A 9 23.28 -3.74 -3.09
CA SER A 9 22.59 -4.89 -2.51
C SER A 9 22.08 -4.68 -1.09
N ARG A 10 22.42 -3.55 -0.45
CA ARG A 10 22.12 -3.34 0.97
C ARG A 10 21.06 -2.25 1.15
N PRO A 11 20.03 -2.45 2.01
CA PRO A 11 19.12 -1.38 2.41
C PRO A 11 19.85 -0.39 3.33
N VAL A 12 19.77 0.91 3.03
CA VAL A 12 20.46 1.96 3.80
C VAL A 12 19.47 2.91 4.46
N ASP A 13 18.50 3.40 3.71
CA ASP A 13 17.59 4.46 4.18
C ASP A 13 16.23 3.92 4.61
N CYS A 14 15.93 2.66 4.35
CA CYS A 14 14.62 2.08 4.53
C CYS A 14 14.73 0.64 5.06
N SER A 15 13.91 0.28 6.01
CA SER A 15 13.70 -1.10 6.44
C SER A 15 12.24 -1.48 6.27
N TRP A 16 11.96 -2.76 6.12
CA TRP A 16 10.60 -3.29 6.04
C TRP A 16 10.48 -4.59 6.81
N THR A 17 9.27 -4.92 7.21
CA THR A 17 8.95 -6.14 7.95
C THR A 17 7.64 -6.70 7.41
N PHE A 18 7.62 -7.98 7.08
CA PHE A 18 6.38 -8.67 6.68
C PHE A 18 5.57 -9.09 7.89
N LEU A 19 4.42 -8.45 8.05
CA LEU A 19 3.46 -8.73 9.11
C LEU A 19 2.32 -9.61 8.60
N ALA A 20 1.88 -10.55 9.42
CA ALA A 20 0.68 -11.34 9.16
C ALA A 20 0.08 -11.86 10.46
N SER A 21 -1.24 -12.11 10.49
CA SER A 21 -1.91 -12.81 11.60
C SER A 21 -1.44 -14.27 11.68
N ASN A 22 -1.39 -14.95 10.52
CA ASN A 22 -0.96 -16.35 10.46
C ASN A 22 0.54 -16.48 10.75
N PRO A 23 0.96 -17.29 11.74
CA PRO A 23 2.37 -17.55 12.05
C PRO A 23 3.18 -18.09 10.86
N ASP A 24 2.55 -18.87 9.99
CA ASP A 24 3.20 -19.46 8.81
C ASP A 24 3.39 -18.44 7.68
N GLY A 25 2.76 -17.26 7.77
CA GLY A 25 2.79 -16.25 6.73
C GLY A 25 1.58 -16.30 5.80
N VAL A 26 1.75 -15.83 4.57
CA VAL A 26 0.67 -15.72 3.58
C VAL A 26 1.11 -16.30 2.24
N THR A 27 0.17 -16.87 1.51
CA THR A 27 0.39 -17.28 0.12
C THR A 27 -0.27 -16.26 -0.81
N SER A 28 0.54 -15.65 -1.68
CA SER A 28 0.08 -14.68 -2.64
C SER A 28 -0.82 -15.29 -3.71
N SER A 29 -1.51 -14.46 -4.49
CA SER A 29 -2.38 -14.91 -5.58
C SER A 29 -1.64 -15.67 -6.70
N CYS A 30 -0.33 -15.43 -6.86
CA CYS A 30 0.52 -16.16 -7.80
C CYS A 30 1.12 -17.46 -7.22
N GLY A 31 0.78 -17.83 -5.98
CA GLY A 31 1.27 -19.03 -5.30
C GLY A 31 2.59 -18.85 -4.54
N ALA A 32 3.21 -17.69 -4.59
CA ALA A 32 4.41 -17.43 -3.81
C ALA A 32 4.08 -17.35 -2.32
N HIS A 33 4.85 -18.06 -1.50
CA HIS A 33 4.71 -18.03 -0.05
C HIS A 33 5.62 -16.96 0.56
N ILE A 34 5.03 -16.06 1.35
CA ILE A 34 5.74 -15.01 2.07
C ILE A 34 5.67 -15.32 3.55
N ARG A 35 6.83 -15.61 4.13
CA ARG A 35 6.93 -15.91 5.56
C ARG A 35 6.66 -14.65 6.39
N ARG A 36 5.92 -14.81 7.48
CA ARG A 36 5.75 -13.78 8.49
C ARG A 36 7.09 -13.53 9.21
N GLU A 37 7.47 -12.26 9.33
CA GLU A 37 8.64 -11.84 10.12
C GLU A 37 8.23 -11.39 11.52
N ALA A 38 7.04 -10.75 11.65
CA ALA A 38 6.50 -10.35 12.92
C ALA A 38 4.96 -10.42 12.97
N PRO A 39 4.35 -10.53 14.16
CA PRO A 39 2.90 -10.47 14.33
C PRO A 39 2.38 -9.04 14.15
N LEU A 40 1.05 -8.90 14.04
CA LEU A 40 0.36 -7.60 14.00
C LEU A 40 0.33 -6.96 15.39
N LYS A 41 1.46 -6.37 15.80
CA LYS A 41 1.63 -5.71 17.11
C LYS A 41 2.49 -4.46 16.99
N ASN A 42 2.33 -3.55 17.96
CA ASN A 42 3.14 -2.34 18.11
C ASN A 42 3.26 -1.51 16.81
N PRO A 43 2.15 -1.01 16.24
CA PRO A 43 2.18 -0.26 14.99
C PRO A 43 3.06 1.00 15.08
N GLN A 44 3.28 1.55 16.27
CA GLN A 44 4.06 2.78 16.50
C GLN A 44 5.54 2.66 16.13
N GLN A 45 6.05 1.45 15.91
CA GLN A 45 7.43 1.24 15.43
C GLN A 45 7.62 1.49 13.93
N PHE A 46 6.53 1.75 13.19
CA PHE A 46 6.54 1.94 11.75
C PHE A 46 6.13 3.37 11.37
N ASP A 47 6.79 3.94 10.37
CA ASP A 47 6.38 5.21 9.75
C ASP A 47 5.21 5.01 8.79
N TYR A 48 5.18 3.86 8.14
CA TYR A 48 4.16 3.45 7.17
C TYR A 48 3.70 2.02 7.43
N ILE A 49 2.43 1.77 7.29
CA ILE A 49 1.86 0.42 7.23
C ILE A 49 1.21 0.25 5.87
N VAL A 50 1.72 -0.71 5.11
CA VAL A 50 1.26 -1.02 3.75
C VAL A 50 0.38 -2.26 3.79
N ILE A 51 -0.88 -2.09 3.41
CA ILE A 51 -1.86 -3.15 3.32
C ILE A 51 -1.88 -3.64 1.88
N CYS A 52 -1.30 -4.83 1.66
CA CYS A 52 -1.35 -5.50 0.37
C CYS A 52 -2.70 -6.19 0.21
N GLY A 53 -3.38 -5.92 -0.87
CA GLY A 53 -4.63 -6.60 -1.21
C GLY A 53 -4.40 -8.02 -1.72
N GLY A 54 -5.50 -8.68 -2.04
CA GLY A 54 -5.54 -10.05 -2.55
C GLY A 54 -6.77 -10.30 -3.39
N LEU A 55 -7.08 -11.57 -3.63
CA LEU A 55 -8.26 -11.98 -4.39
C LEU A 55 -9.51 -11.85 -3.50
N LEU A 56 -10.43 -10.99 -3.87
CA LEU A 56 -11.65 -10.67 -3.10
C LEU A 56 -12.55 -11.90 -2.89
N HIS A 57 -12.56 -12.84 -3.81
CA HIS A 57 -13.40 -14.04 -3.73
C HIS A 57 -12.89 -15.13 -2.77
N ARG A 58 -11.73 -14.93 -2.14
CA ARG A 58 -11.15 -15.92 -1.19
C ARG A 58 -11.55 -15.70 0.26
N GLY A 59 -12.59 -14.92 0.51
CA GLY A 59 -13.16 -14.70 1.84
C GLY A 59 -12.78 -13.36 2.46
N ASP A 60 -13.22 -13.17 3.70
CA ASP A 60 -12.94 -11.95 4.44
C ASP A 60 -11.48 -11.91 4.90
N VAL A 61 -10.75 -10.96 4.33
CA VAL A 61 -9.33 -10.74 4.67
C VAL A 61 -9.14 -9.80 5.87
N LEU A 62 -10.24 -9.20 6.38
CA LEU A 62 -10.21 -8.29 7.53
C LEU A 62 -10.57 -9.06 8.82
N SER A 63 -9.58 -9.75 9.40
CA SER A 63 -9.74 -10.35 10.74
C SER A 63 -9.86 -9.27 11.82
N ASP A 64 -10.45 -9.63 12.98
CA ASP A 64 -10.53 -8.72 14.13
C ASP A 64 -9.15 -8.27 14.62
N GLU A 65 -8.14 -9.14 14.55
CA GLU A 65 -6.76 -8.81 14.90
C GLU A 65 -6.20 -7.73 13.95
N LEU A 66 -6.38 -7.89 12.62
CA LEU A 66 -5.95 -6.90 11.64
C LEU A 66 -6.70 -5.59 11.82
N LYS A 67 -8.01 -5.63 12.02
CA LYS A 67 -8.83 -4.45 12.26
C LYS A 67 -8.36 -3.67 13.48
N THR A 68 -8.12 -4.35 14.61
CA THR A 68 -7.60 -3.74 15.83
C THR A 68 -6.25 -3.08 15.59
N PHE A 69 -5.32 -3.80 14.97
CA PHE A 69 -3.99 -3.27 14.62
C PHE A 69 -4.05 -2.02 13.75
N LEU A 70 -4.92 -1.99 12.73
CA LEU A 70 -5.10 -0.84 11.86
C LEU A 70 -5.70 0.37 12.59
N HIS A 71 -6.64 0.15 13.52
CA HIS A 71 -7.20 1.21 14.36
C HIS A 71 -6.18 1.77 15.35
N GLU A 72 -5.35 0.92 15.95
CA GLU A 72 -4.22 1.37 16.80
C GLU A 72 -3.22 2.23 16.01
N ALA A 73 -2.88 1.77 14.78
CA ALA A 73 -2.01 2.54 13.89
C ALA A 73 -2.61 3.89 13.50
N ALA A 74 -3.90 3.91 13.16
CA ALA A 74 -4.61 5.13 12.84
C ALA A 74 -4.65 6.12 14.02
N SER A 75 -4.90 5.61 15.23
CA SER A 75 -4.93 6.40 16.47
C SER A 75 -3.55 6.98 16.82
N ALA A 76 -2.48 6.26 16.47
CA ALA A 76 -1.10 6.72 16.59
C ALA A 76 -0.65 7.65 15.44
N ASN A 77 -1.57 8.03 14.55
CA ASN A 77 -1.32 8.87 13.37
C ASN A 77 -0.33 8.28 12.36
N ILE A 78 -0.14 6.96 12.35
CA ILE A 78 0.69 6.27 11.36
C ILE A 78 0.03 6.37 9.98
N THR A 79 0.85 6.59 8.96
CA THR A 79 0.35 6.61 7.58
C THR A 79 0.00 5.21 7.11
N LEU A 80 -1.27 5.02 6.72
CA LEU A 80 -1.78 3.77 6.18
C LEU A 80 -1.87 3.82 4.66
N ILE A 81 -1.33 2.80 4.00
CA ILE A 81 -1.29 2.69 2.54
C ILE A 81 -2.05 1.44 2.11
N GLY A 82 -3.11 1.61 1.32
CA GLY A 82 -3.84 0.51 0.69
C GLY A 82 -3.39 0.30 -0.75
N LEU A 83 -2.76 -0.84 -1.05
CA LEU A 83 -2.38 -1.21 -2.41
C LEU A 83 -3.43 -2.12 -3.05
N CYS A 84 -3.90 -1.77 -4.23
CA CYS A 84 -4.91 -2.52 -4.97
C CYS A 84 -6.16 -2.75 -4.08
N THR A 85 -6.62 -3.98 -3.92
CA THR A 85 -7.73 -4.32 -3.02
C THR A 85 -7.41 -4.13 -1.52
N GLY A 86 -6.18 -3.76 -1.14
CA GLY A 86 -5.85 -3.27 0.20
C GLY A 86 -6.58 -1.97 0.57
N ALA A 87 -6.98 -1.18 -0.42
CA ALA A 87 -7.85 -0.02 -0.24
C ALA A 87 -9.24 -0.41 0.31
N LEU A 88 -9.81 -1.55 -0.16
CA LEU A 88 -11.06 -2.10 0.37
C LEU A 88 -10.93 -2.54 1.83
N ILE A 89 -9.79 -3.11 2.22
CA ILE A 89 -9.54 -3.50 3.62
C ILE A 89 -9.59 -2.26 4.52
N LEU A 90 -8.94 -1.17 4.12
CA LEU A 90 -9.01 0.10 4.85
C LEU A 90 -10.44 0.68 4.90
N ALA A 91 -11.18 0.59 3.80
CA ALA A 91 -12.57 1.04 3.71
C ALA A 91 -13.49 0.21 4.64
N ARG A 92 -13.40 -1.12 4.59
CA ARG A 92 -14.12 -2.05 5.47
C ARG A 92 -13.78 -1.86 6.95
N ALA A 93 -12.55 -1.48 7.26
CA ALA A 93 -12.14 -1.12 8.61
C ALA A 93 -12.73 0.22 9.09
N GLY A 94 -13.44 0.98 8.23
CA GLY A 94 -13.99 2.31 8.55
C GLY A 94 -12.94 3.43 8.59
N LEU A 95 -11.74 3.17 8.09
CA LEU A 95 -10.61 4.11 8.15
C LEU A 95 -10.52 5.06 6.96
N MET A 96 -11.45 4.94 5.99
CA MET A 96 -11.52 5.75 4.78
C MET A 96 -12.82 6.56 4.66
N THR A 97 -13.69 6.55 5.66
CA THR A 97 -14.98 7.27 5.63
C THR A 97 -14.76 8.77 5.38
N GLY A 98 -15.43 9.32 4.37
CA GLY A 98 -15.31 10.72 3.94
C GLY A 98 -14.01 11.06 3.22
N ARG A 99 -13.15 10.07 2.94
CA ARG A 99 -11.87 10.25 2.27
C ARG A 99 -11.88 9.76 0.83
N ARG A 100 -11.04 10.34 0.00
CA ARG A 100 -10.79 9.87 -1.37
C ARG A 100 -10.05 8.54 -1.32
N CYS A 101 -10.60 7.53 -1.99
CA CYS A 101 -10.09 6.16 -2.00
C CYS A 101 -9.83 5.70 -3.42
N CYS A 102 -8.55 5.65 -3.80
CA CYS A 102 -8.14 5.12 -5.10
C CYS A 102 -8.20 3.59 -5.09
N ILE A 103 -8.80 3.05 -6.11
CA ILE A 103 -8.84 1.61 -6.38
C ILE A 103 -8.62 1.38 -7.89
N SER A 104 -8.27 0.16 -8.29
CA SER A 104 -8.27 -0.21 -9.70
C SER A 104 -9.66 0.01 -10.31
N TRP A 105 -9.70 0.55 -11.54
CA TRP A 105 -10.94 0.69 -12.30
C TRP A 105 -11.74 -0.64 -12.36
N PHE A 106 -11.03 -1.76 -12.35
CA PHE A 106 -11.61 -3.11 -12.37
C PHE A 106 -12.42 -3.44 -11.11
N HIS A 107 -12.08 -2.84 -9.96
CA HIS A 107 -12.73 -3.07 -8.66
C HIS A 107 -13.55 -1.85 -8.17
N TYR A 108 -13.82 -0.89 -9.06
CA TYR A 108 -14.56 0.31 -8.72
C TYR A 108 -15.98 -0.01 -8.22
N GLN A 109 -16.68 -0.91 -8.94
CA GLN A 109 -18.05 -1.29 -8.61
C GLN A 109 -18.15 -2.01 -7.25
N GLU A 110 -17.17 -2.84 -6.92
CA GLU A 110 -17.12 -3.51 -5.61
C GLU A 110 -16.94 -2.48 -4.48
N LEU A 111 -16.06 -1.50 -4.64
CA LEU A 111 -15.87 -0.45 -3.64
C LEU A 111 -17.15 0.37 -3.44
N GLU A 112 -17.84 0.72 -4.52
CA GLU A 112 -19.07 1.50 -4.50
C GLU A 112 -20.23 0.72 -3.84
N ALA A 113 -20.33 -0.58 -4.15
CA ALA A 113 -21.36 -1.46 -3.60
C ALA A 113 -21.25 -1.67 -2.08
N GLU A 114 -20.06 -1.55 -1.50
CA GLU A 114 -19.86 -1.73 -0.07
C GLU A 114 -20.36 -0.57 0.81
N GLN A 115 -20.74 0.55 0.21
CA GLN A 115 -21.32 1.72 0.90
C GLN A 115 -20.54 2.16 2.16
N THR A 116 -19.22 2.05 2.14
CA THR A 116 -18.33 2.37 3.27
C THR A 116 -18.20 3.87 3.56
N GLY A 117 -18.89 4.71 2.81
CA GLY A 117 -18.82 6.17 2.93
C GLY A 117 -17.53 6.80 2.39
N VAL A 118 -16.78 6.07 1.58
CA VAL A 118 -15.60 6.58 0.88
C VAL A 118 -15.99 7.41 -0.35
N ILE A 119 -15.07 8.23 -0.84
CA ILE A 119 -15.20 8.92 -2.13
C ILE A 119 -14.34 8.15 -3.13
N PRO A 120 -14.92 7.26 -3.96
CA PRO A 120 -14.14 6.38 -4.83
C PRO A 120 -13.48 7.15 -5.97
N VAL A 121 -12.25 6.76 -6.30
CA VAL A 121 -11.43 7.33 -7.37
C VAL A 121 -10.85 6.19 -8.20
N ALA A 122 -11.18 6.12 -9.48
CA ALA A 122 -10.69 5.08 -10.41
C ALA A 122 -9.99 5.65 -11.65
N ASP A 123 -9.84 6.96 -11.73
CA ASP A 123 -9.20 7.70 -12.83
C ASP A 123 -7.76 8.13 -12.54
N GLN A 124 -7.22 7.76 -11.38
CA GLN A 124 -5.88 8.13 -10.94
C GLN A 124 -5.07 6.89 -10.54
N LEU A 125 -3.74 6.98 -10.59
CA LEU A 125 -2.86 5.88 -10.19
C LEU A 125 -2.85 5.67 -8.68
N PHE A 126 -2.82 6.76 -7.92
CA PHE A 126 -2.93 6.74 -6.47
C PHE A 126 -3.40 8.09 -5.94
N VAL A 127 -3.93 8.08 -4.74
CA VAL A 127 -4.45 9.26 -4.03
C VAL A 127 -3.77 9.36 -2.68
N VAL A 128 -3.28 10.56 -2.36
CA VAL A 128 -2.80 10.93 -1.02
C VAL A 128 -3.86 11.81 -0.37
N ASP A 129 -4.45 11.33 0.71
CA ASP A 129 -5.47 12.04 1.50
C ASP A 129 -5.03 12.09 2.96
N GLY A 130 -4.19 13.08 3.26
CA GLY A 130 -3.53 13.19 4.56
C GLY A 130 -2.64 11.99 4.85
N ASN A 131 -2.89 11.30 5.97
CA ASN A 131 -2.18 10.08 6.37
C ASN A 131 -2.87 8.79 5.87
N ARG A 132 -3.68 8.88 4.82
CA ARG A 132 -4.26 7.75 4.10
C ARG A 132 -3.84 7.84 2.64
N ILE A 133 -3.23 6.78 2.17
CA ILE A 133 -2.77 6.69 0.78
C ILE A 133 -3.39 5.43 0.18
N THR A 134 -3.95 5.55 -1.01
CA THR A 134 -4.54 4.41 -1.71
C THR A 134 -4.08 4.39 -3.15
N CYS A 135 -3.81 3.22 -3.68
CA CYS A 135 -3.21 3.02 -5.00
C CYS A 135 -3.99 1.96 -5.79
N SER A 136 -4.12 2.18 -7.08
CA SER A 136 -4.76 1.22 -8.00
C SER A 136 -4.09 -0.15 -8.06
N GLY A 137 -2.83 -0.24 -7.63
CA GLY A 137 -2.07 -1.49 -7.65
C GLY A 137 -1.29 -1.71 -8.95
N GLY A 138 -0.82 -2.94 -9.16
CA GLY A 138 0.02 -3.25 -10.30
C GLY A 138 1.27 -2.38 -10.36
N VAL A 139 1.62 -1.90 -11.54
CA VAL A 139 2.80 -1.04 -11.77
C VAL A 139 2.69 0.31 -11.04
N ALA A 140 1.48 0.81 -10.78
CA ALA A 140 1.28 2.05 -10.02
C ALA A 140 1.83 1.97 -8.58
N SER A 141 2.02 0.76 -8.04
CA SER A 141 2.69 0.57 -6.75
C SER A 141 4.16 1.00 -6.79
N ALA A 142 4.84 0.87 -7.94
CA ALA A 142 6.20 1.35 -8.14
C ALA A 142 6.24 2.88 -8.20
N ASP A 143 5.25 3.51 -8.85
CA ASP A 143 5.13 4.98 -8.91
C ASP A 143 4.89 5.56 -7.51
N LEU A 144 4.02 4.93 -6.71
CA LEU A 144 3.80 5.33 -5.33
C LEU A 144 5.05 5.14 -4.48
N ALA A 145 5.77 4.02 -4.62
CA ALA A 145 7.03 3.80 -3.91
C ALA A 145 8.07 4.86 -4.28
N ALA A 146 8.19 5.20 -5.56
CA ALA A 146 9.08 6.26 -6.02
C ALA A 146 8.69 7.63 -5.43
N TRP A 147 7.38 7.93 -5.37
CA TRP A 147 6.87 9.16 -4.74
C TRP A 147 7.23 9.23 -3.25
N ILE A 148 7.10 8.13 -2.50
CA ILE A 148 7.50 8.06 -1.08
C ILE A 148 9.00 8.30 -0.94
N ILE A 149 9.83 7.63 -1.77
CA ILE A 149 11.28 7.79 -1.76
C ILE A 149 11.67 9.24 -2.10
N GLU A 150 11.02 9.86 -3.08
CA GLU A 150 11.29 11.25 -3.47
C GLU A 150 11.01 12.21 -2.31
N ASN A 151 9.91 12.04 -1.58
CA ASN A 151 9.53 12.89 -0.46
C ASN A 151 10.48 12.77 0.75
N HIS A 152 11.10 11.60 0.96
CA HIS A 152 11.99 11.39 2.10
C HIS A 152 13.48 11.56 1.77
N PHE A 153 13.88 11.16 0.57
CA PHE A 153 15.30 11.00 0.22
C PHE A 153 15.70 11.75 -1.06
N GLY A 154 14.73 12.41 -1.69
CA GLY A 154 14.94 13.24 -2.86
C GLY A 154 14.87 12.47 -4.19
N ARG A 155 14.75 13.26 -5.25
CA ARG A 155 14.47 12.80 -6.62
C ARG A 155 15.53 11.84 -7.17
N ALA A 156 16.80 12.08 -6.88
CA ALA A 156 17.90 11.25 -7.42
C ALA A 156 17.77 9.77 -6.95
N LYS A 157 17.45 9.55 -5.68
CA LYS A 157 17.26 8.20 -5.12
C LYS A 157 15.98 7.54 -5.66
N ALA A 158 14.90 8.29 -5.80
CA ALA A 158 13.67 7.81 -6.42
C ALA A 158 13.91 7.34 -7.87
N GLN A 159 14.61 8.16 -8.65
CA GLN A 159 14.94 7.82 -10.04
C GLN A 159 15.85 6.60 -10.14
N LYS A 160 16.88 6.50 -9.30
CA LYS A 160 17.74 5.31 -9.24
C LYS A 160 16.93 4.03 -8.97
N SER A 161 15.97 4.08 -8.06
CA SER A 161 15.09 2.94 -7.75
C SER A 161 14.26 2.51 -8.96
N LEU A 162 13.73 3.47 -9.72
CA LEU A 162 12.98 3.21 -10.94
C LEU A 162 13.86 2.62 -12.05
N HIS A 163 15.09 3.11 -12.23
CA HIS A 163 16.03 2.56 -13.21
C HIS A 163 16.37 1.09 -12.93
N ILE A 164 16.45 0.68 -11.66
CA ILE A 164 16.62 -0.74 -11.29
C ILE A 164 15.42 -1.57 -11.77
N LEU A 165 14.21 -0.99 -11.79
CA LEU A 165 13.01 -1.61 -12.35
C LEU A 165 12.86 -1.44 -13.86
N SER A 166 13.88 -0.89 -14.55
CA SER A 166 13.83 -0.56 -15.98
C SER A 166 12.71 0.41 -16.34
N ALA A 167 12.39 1.33 -15.43
CA ALA A 167 11.44 2.41 -15.64
C ALA A 167 12.18 3.75 -15.69
N ASP A 168 11.93 4.56 -16.71
CA ASP A 168 12.65 5.82 -16.94
C ASP A 168 12.27 6.90 -15.91
N GLN A 169 10.98 6.94 -15.53
CA GLN A 169 10.46 7.95 -14.61
C GLN A 169 9.18 7.46 -13.92
N ALA A 170 8.89 8.03 -12.74
CA ALA A 170 7.60 7.85 -12.08
C ALA A 170 6.50 8.61 -12.84
N ARG A 171 5.34 7.99 -12.92
CA ARG A 171 4.12 8.66 -13.35
C ARG A 171 3.55 9.48 -12.20
N LEU A 172 2.87 10.58 -12.52
CA LEU A 172 2.23 11.42 -11.50
C LEU A 172 1.03 10.69 -10.87
N PRO A 173 0.69 11.01 -9.60
CA PRO A 173 -0.49 10.46 -8.94
C PRO A 173 -1.76 10.59 -9.79
N SER A 174 -1.94 11.75 -10.41
CA SER A 174 -3.10 12.12 -11.23
C SER A 174 -3.10 11.53 -12.65
N ASN A 175 -2.06 10.78 -13.04
CA ASN A 175 -2.09 10.10 -14.33
C ASN A 175 -3.25 9.10 -14.38
N PRO A 176 -3.93 8.99 -15.54
CA PRO A 176 -5.06 8.07 -15.67
C PRO A 176 -4.62 6.61 -15.57
N GLN A 177 -5.49 5.79 -15.03
CA GLN A 177 -5.35 4.35 -15.14
C GLN A 177 -5.61 3.93 -16.59
N PRO A 178 -4.88 2.92 -17.11
CA PRO A 178 -5.22 2.34 -18.40
C PRO A 178 -6.57 1.61 -18.30
N HIS A 179 -7.40 1.79 -19.29
CA HIS A 179 -8.71 1.13 -19.45
C HIS A 179 -8.62 0.02 -20.48
#